data_d89d549a6937eef9d707054ec7d9cd00
#
_entry.id   d89d549a6937eef9d707054ec7d9cd00
#
_cell.length_a   1.000
_cell.length_b   1.000
_cell.length_c   1.000
_cell.angle_alpha   90.00
_cell.angle_beta   90.00
_cell.angle_gamma   90.00
#
_symmetry.space_group_name_H-M   'P 1'
#
loop_
_entity.id
_entity.type
_entity.pdbx_description
1 polymer ?
#
loop_
_entity_poly.entity_id
_entity_poly.type
_entity_poly.pdbx_seq_one_letter_code
_entity_poly.pdbx_strand_id
1 'polypeptide(L)'
;MNLGELVLRTEISEFVTQHLPSHTLPVGMTDAECMNAVRTLRENESSWNRALMRAISEACDLAASGEPQRAAEDLRAFASICPWVLFAEVAMNQASHFPA
;
A
#
# COMPACT_ATOMS: atom_id res chain seq x y z
N MET A 1 -21.07 -11.58 -21.29
CA MET A 1 -20.53 -10.56 -20.35
C MET A 1 -21.46 -9.36 -20.35
N ASN A 2 -21.93 -8.94 -19.20
CA ASN A 2 -22.77 -7.75 -19.12
C ASN A 2 -21.90 -6.50 -18.92
N LEU A 3 -22.50 -5.32 -19.05
CA LEU A 3 -21.79 -4.06 -18.96
C LEU A 3 -21.17 -3.83 -17.56
N GLY A 4 -21.87 -4.29 -16.50
CA GLY A 4 -21.38 -4.16 -15.13
C GLY A 4 -20.10 -4.94 -14.87
N GLU A 5 -19.99 -6.14 -15.45
CA GLU A 5 -18.76 -6.95 -15.34
C GLU A 5 -17.57 -6.28 -16.01
N LEU A 6 -17.79 -5.69 -17.18
CA LEU A 6 -16.75 -5.00 -17.91
C LEU A 6 -16.24 -3.79 -17.12
N VAL A 7 -17.14 -3.01 -16.53
CA VAL A 7 -16.79 -1.86 -15.69
C VAL A 7 -15.99 -2.29 -14.47
N LEU A 8 -16.42 -3.36 -13.78
CA LEU A 8 -15.71 -3.86 -12.60
C LEU A 8 -14.27 -4.28 -12.95
N ARG A 9 -14.07 -5.00 -14.04
CA ARG A 9 -12.72 -5.42 -14.47
C ARG A 9 -11.84 -4.22 -14.80
N THR A 10 -12.39 -3.22 -15.47
CA THR A 10 -11.66 -2.00 -15.81
C THR A 10 -11.25 -1.24 -14.54
N GLU A 11 -12.16 -1.09 -13.60
CA GLU A 11 -11.87 -0.42 -12.31
C GLU A 11 -10.81 -1.14 -11.51
N ILE A 12 -10.84 -2.47 -11.45
CA ILE A 12 -9.84 -3.26 -10.75
C ILE A 12 -8.47 -3.08 -11.42
N SER A 13 -8.43 -3.15 -12.75
CA SER A 13 -7.20 -3.01 -13.51
C SER A 13 -6.58 -1.62 -13.31
N GLU A 14 -7.37 -0.56 -13.36
CA GLU A 14 -6.92 0.81 -13.11
C GLU A 14 -6.41 0.98 -11.68
N PHE A 15 -7.15 0.44 -10.73
CA PHE A 15 -6.75 0.49 -9.32
C PHE A 15 -5.40 -0.19 -9.09
N VAL A 16 -5.20 -1.39 -9.63
CA VAL A 16 -3.94 -2.13 -9.50
C VAL A 16 -2.80 -1.38 -10.16
N THR A 17 -3.01 -0.85 -11.37
CA THR A 17 -1.98 -0.06 -12.08
C THR A 17 -1.56 1.17 -11.29
N GLN A 18 -2.51 1.85 -10.65
CA GLN A 18 -2.26 3.06 -9.91
C GLN A 18 -1.60 2.80 -8.55
N HIS A 19 -2.04 1.77 -7.81
CA HIS A 19 -1.64 1.53 -6.43
C HIS A 19 -0.63 0.40 -6.25
N LEU A 20 -0.63 -0.57 -7.17
CA LEU A 20 0.24 -1.74 -7.14
C LEU A 20 0.84 -2.00 -8.53
N PRO A 21 1.71 -1.12 -9.04
CA PRO A 21 2.20 -1.24 -10.43
C PRO A 21 3.00 -2.52 -10.70
N SER A 22 3.51 -3.19 -9.66
CA SER A 22 4.22 -4.47 -9.81
C SER A 22 3.30 -5.69 -9.83
N HIS A 23 2.00 -5.49 -9.56
CA HIS A 23 1.02 -6.57 -9.55
C HIS A 23 0.31 -6.66 -10.91
N THR A 24 0.14 -7.87 -11.43
CA THR A 24 -0.53 -8.12 -12.71
C THR A 24 -1.76 -8.99 -12.48
N LEU A 25 -2.91 -8.54 -12.99
CA LEU A 25 -4.14 -9.34 -12.95
C LEU A 25 -4.13 -10.35 -14.09
N PRO A 26 -4.60 -11.61 -13.84
CA PRO A 26 -4.74 -12.60 -14.88
C PRO A 26 -5.75 -12.17 -15.95
N VAL A 27 -5.48 -12.53 -17.20
CA VAL A 27 -6.40 -12.30 -18.31
C VAL A 27 -7.51 -13.35 -18.27
N GLY A 28 -8.75 -12.94 -18.56
CA GLY A 28 -9.87 -13.86 -18.67
C GLY A 28 -10.48 -14.32 -17.36
N MET A 29 -10.35 -13.50 -16.31
CA MET A 29 -10.96 -13.80 -15.01
C MET A 29 -12.48 -13.91 -15.09
N THR A 30 -13.05 -14.89 -14.39
CA THR A 30 -14.50 -15.00 -14.18
C THR A 30 -14.95 -13.96 -13.15
N ASP A 31 -16.28 -13.78 -13.03
CA ASP A 31 -16.84 -12.86 -12.03
C ASP A 31 -16.47 -13.26 -10.61
N ALA A 32 -16.53 -14.56 -10.30
CA ALA A 32 -16.13 -15.08 -9.00
C ALA A 32 -14.65 -14.79 -8.71
N GLU A 33 -13.79 -14.98 -9.71
CA GLU A 33 -12.37 -14.67 -9.60
C GLU A 33 -12.13 -13.18 -9.42
N CYS A 34 -12.86 -12.32 -10.12
CA CYS A 34 -12.79 -10.88 -9.94
C CYS A 34 -13.20 -10.47 -8.51
N MET A 35 -14.27 -11.04 -7.97
CA MET A 35 -14.71 -10.77 -6.61
C MET A 35 -13.68 -11.23 -5.58
N ASN A 36 -13.07 -12.40 -5.79
CA ASN A 36 -11.99 -12.88 -4.94
C ASN A 36 -10.76 -12.00 -5.03
N ALA A 37 -10.40 -11.52 -6.23
CA ALA A 37 -9.30 -10.61 -6.42
C ALA A 37 -9.53 -9.28 -5.67
N VAL A 38 -10.73 -8.73 -5.72
CA VAL A 38 -11.10 -7.52 -4.97
C VAL A 38 -10.95 -7.74 -3.48
N ARG A 39 -11.47 -8.86 -2.97
CA ARG A 39 -11.37 -9.20 -1.55
C ARG A 39 -9.91 -9.31 -1.11
N THR A 40 -9.11 -10.03 -1.88
CA THR A 40 -7.68 -10.21 -1.61
C THR A 40 -6.94 -8.88 -1.61
N LEU A 41 -7.23 -8.00 -2.57
CA LEU A 41 -6.64 -6.66 -2.63
C LEU A 41 -7.02 -5.82 -1.42
N ARG A 42 -8.29 -5.86 -1.01
CA ARG A 42 -8.74 -5.12 0.18
C ARG A 42 -8.09 -5.62 1.46
N GLU A 43 -7.97 -6.94 1.61
CA GLU A 43 -7.28 -7.54 2.75
C GLU A 43 -5.80 -7.16 2.77
N ASN A 44 -5.16 -7.19 1.61
CA ASN A 44 -3.77 -6.79 1.44
C ASN A 44 -3.59 -5.30 1.77
N GLU A 45 -4.45 -4.44 1.24
CA GLU A 45 -4.43 -3.01 1.55
C GLU A 45 -4.58 -2.76 3.05
N SER A 46 -5.55 -3.40 3.69
CA SER A 46 -5.79 -3.26 5.13
C SER A 46 -4.57 -3.70 5.95
N SER A 47 -3.94 -4.80 5.54
CA SER A 47 -2.74 -5.31 6.20
C SER A 47 -1.59 -4.32 6.10
N TRP A 48 -1.32 -3.78 4.91
CA TRP A 48 -0.26 -2.79 4.70
C TRP A 48 -0.58 -1.45 5.37
N ASN A 49 -1.86 -1.05 5.40
CA ASN A 49 -2.27 0.15 6.12
C ASN A 49 -1.98 0.04 7.62
N ARG A 50 -2.28 -1.11 8.22
CA ARG A 50 -1.94 -1.37 9.63
C ARG A 50 -0.43 -1.36 9.85
N ALA A 51 0.34 -1.94 8.92
CA ALA A 51 1.79 -1.93 8.98
C ALA A 51 2.34 -0.50 8.88
N LEU A 52 1.76 0.34 8.01
CA LEU A 52 2.12 1.75 7.90
C LEU A 52 1.85 2.50 9.19
N MET A 53 0.66 2.32 9.79
CA MET A 53 0.32 2.99 11.05
C MET A 53 1.25 2.58 12.18
N ARG A 54 1.62 1.30 12.23
CA ARG A 54 2.60 0.81 13.20
C ARG A 54 3.98 1.42 12.97
N ALA A 55 4.42 1.48 11.71
CA ALA A 55 5.71 2.08 11.37
C ALA A 55 5.78 3.56 11.78
N ILE A 56 4.71 4.31 11.54
CA ILE A 56 4.64 5.72 11.94
C ILE A 56 4.66 5.85 13.47
N SER A 57 3.89 5.03 14.17
CA SER A 57 3.85 5.04 15.64
C SER A 57 5.22 4.73 16.24
N GLU A 58 5.90 3.70 15.73
CA GLU A 58 7.25 3.33 16.17
C GLU A 58 8.26 4.44 15.86
N ALA A 59 8.14 5.10 14.72
CA ALA A 59 9.00 6.23 14.35
C ALA A 59 8.80 7.40 15.32
N CYS A 60 7.55 7.71 15.69
CA CYS A 60 7.27 8.75 16.67
C CYS A 60 7.89 8.42 18.03
N ASP A 61 7.80 7.15 18.46
CA ASP A 61 8.41 6.70 19.72
C ASP A 61 9.93 6.82 19.68
N LEU A 62 10.55 6.46 18.56
CA LEU A 62 12.00 6.61 18.38
C LEU A 62 12.42 8.08 18.43
N ALA A 63 11.68 8.96 17.77
CA ALA A 63 11.95 10.38 17.78
C ALA A 63 11.82 10.96 19.20
N ALA A 64 10.79 10.54 19.93
CA ALA A 64 10.57 10.95 21.32
C ALA A 64 11.68 10.46 22.26
N SER A 65 12.31 9.33 21.91
CA SER A 65 13.44 8.76 22.65
C SER A 65 14.80 9.37 22.24
N GLY A 66 14.81 10.37 21.36
CA GLY A 66 16.03 11.03 20.92
C GLY A 66 16.71 10.37 19.72
N GLU A 67 16.00 9.54 18.96
CA GLU A 67 16.52 8.85 17.78
C GLU A 67 15.73 9.18 16.50
N PRO A 68 15.62 10.50 16.13
CA PRO A 68 14.83 10.88 14.95
C PRO A 68 15.43 10.38 13.64
N GLN A 69 16.75 10.25 13.56
CA GLN A 69 17.42 9.72 12.37
C GLN A 69 17.02 8.27 12.12
N ARG A 70 16.98 7.46 13.17
CA ARG A 70 16.54 6.07 13.09
C ARG A 70 15.07 5.97 12.72
N ALA A 71 14.25 6.88 13.24
CA ALA A 71 12.83 6.96 12.86
C ALA A 71 12.67 7.17 11.36
N ALA A 72 13.41 8.11 10.78
CA ALA A 72 13.40 8.37 9.34
C ALA A 72 13.90 7.18 8.53
N GLU A 73 14.97 6.53 8.97
CA GLU A 73 15.52 5.34 8.30
C GLU A 73 14.53 4.19 8.29
N ASP A 74 13.85 3.93 9.39
CA ASP A 74 12.85 2.87 9.50
C ASP A 74 11.65 3.12 8.57
N LEU A 75 11.20 4.38 8.46
CA LEU A 75 10.12 4.75 7.54
C LEU A 75 10.53 4.61 6.07
N ARG A 76 11.77 4.96 5.73
CA ARG A 76 12.30 4.77 4.38
C ARG A 76 12.43 3.29 4.05
N ALA A 77 12.85 2.47 5.01
CA ALA A 77 12.91 1.01 4.84
C ALA A 77 11.51 0.44 4.58
N PHE A 78 10.50 0.89 5.33
CA PHE A 78 9.10 0.50 5.08
C PHE A 78 8.68 0.88 3.66
N ALA A 79 8.96 2.10 3.22
CA ALA A 79 8.60 2.57 1.89
C ALA A 79 9.24 1.72 0.78
N SER A 80 10.44 1.21 1.01
CA SER A 80 11.16 0.40 0.02
C SER A 80 10.56 -0.99 -0.18
N ILE A 81 9.86 -1.53 0.83
CA ILE A 81 9.26 -2.87 0.76
C ILE A 81 7.76 -2.84 0.51
N CYS A 82 7.10 -1.72 0.72
CA CYS A 82 5.66 -1.60 0.57
C CYS A 82 5.27 -1.55 -0.92
N PRO A 83 4.43 -2.49 -1.40
CA PRO A 83 4.01 -2.51 -2.80
C PRO A 83 2.96 -1.44 -3.13
N TRP A 84 2.30 -0.87 -2.12
CA TRP A 84 1.27 0.15 -2.30
C TRP A 84 1.92 1.53 -2.43
N VAL A 85 1.85 2.11 -3.62
CA VAL A 85 2.49 3.40 -3.94
C VAL A 85 2.06 4.49 -2.98
N LEU A 86 0.76 4.60 -2.69
CA LEU A 86 0.25 5.62 -1.78
C LEU A 86 0.83 5.49 -0.37
N PHE A 87 0.89 4.27 0.15
CA PHE A 87 1.43 4.02 1.49
C PHE A 87 2.93 4.27 1.55
N ALA A 88 3.65 3.89 0.50
CA ALA A 88 5.08 4.17 0.39
C ALA A 88 5.34 5.69 0.35
N GLU A 89 4.53 6.44 -0.39
CA GLU A 89 4.62 7.91 -0.44
C GLU A 89 4.34 8.53 0.94
N VAL A 90 3.33 8.04 1.65
CA VAL A 90 3.02 8.50 3.01
C VAL A 90 4.21 8.26 3.95
N ALA A 91 4.81 7.06 3.89
CA ALA A 91 5.97 6.73 4.71
C ALA A 91 7.16 7.64 4.41
N MET A 92 7.45 7.89 3.13
CA MET A 92 8.52 8.79 2.72
C MET A 92 8.25 10.23 3.18
N ASN A 93 7.01 10.67 3.06
CA ASN A 93 6.62 12.01 3.50
C ASN A 93 6.76 12.15 5.02
N GLN A 94 6.36 11.14 5.78
CA GLN A 94 6.55 11.13 7.23
C GLN A 94 8.05 11.12 7.59
N ALA A 95 8.86 10.36 6.87
CA ALA A 95 10.30 10.33 7.10
C ALA A 95 10.95 11.72 6.97
N SER A 96 10.44 12.55 6.08
CA SER A 96 10.96 13.91 5.87
C SER A 96 10.70 14.85 7.03
N HIS A 97 9.78 14.51 7.93
CA HIS A 97 9.48 15.30 9.14
C HIS A 97 10.44 15.04 10.30
N PHE A 98 11.26 14.00 10.21
CA PHE A 98 12.26 13.69 11.22
C PHE A 98 13.63 14.20 10.75
N PRO A 99 14.27 15.09 11.49
CA PRO A 99 15.59 15.60 11.11
C PRO A 99 16.63 14.47 11.14
N ALA A 100 17.40 14.41 10.09
CA ALA A 100 18.49 13.47 9.97
C ALA A 100 19.73 13.99 10.71
#